data_ad33c0a75f089af45588a64f3dff21e5
#
_entry.id   ad33c0a75f089af45588a64f3dff21e5
#
_cell.length_a   1.000
_cell.length_b   1.000
_cell.length_c   1.000
_cell.angle_alpha   90.00
_cell.angle_beta   90.00
_cell.angle_gamma   90.00
#
_symmetry.space_group_name_H-M   'P 1'
#
loop_
_entity.id
_entity.type
_entity.pdbx_description
1 polymer ?
#
loop_
_entity_poly.entity_id
_entity_poly.type
_entity_poly.pdbx_seq_one_letter_code
_entity_poly.pdbx_strand_id
1 'polypeptide(L)'
;RVLYSSVHYPANYGFIPKTYCDDKDPLDILVICSIDVDPLCLIESKVIGVMHMIDDDEQDDKIVAVANNDMAVNYINDISELPPHTVVELRRFFEDYKKLEHKQVIVEQFLGKEEAYKIVNEAVELYEKMKDSLIK
;
A
#
# COMPACT_ATOMS: atom_id res chain seq x y z
N ARG A 1 -14.12 1.62 -5.19
CA ARG A 1 -14.55 2.67 -4.29
C ARG A 1 -14.58 4.04 -4.96
N VAL A 2 -15.66 4.77 -4.76
CA VAL A 2 -15.84 6.08 -5.37
C VAL A 2 -15.39 7.16 -4.39
N LEU A 3 -14.52 8.04 -4.86
CA LEU A 3 -14.08 9.21 -4.11
C LEU A 3 -14.90 10.40 -4.58
N TYR A 4 -15.54 11.09 -3.64
CA TYR A 4 -16.48 12.17 -3.95
C TYR A 4 -15.84 13.55 -3.94
N SER A 5 -14.59 13.66 -3.98
CA SER A 5 -13.97 14.98 -3.97
C SER A 5 -13.11 15.13 -5.19
N SER A 6 -12.66 16.35 -5.41
CA SER A 6 -11.66 16.64 -6.41
C SER A 6 -10.28 16.08 -6.04
N VAL A 7 -10.20 15.32 -4.94
CA VAL A 7 -8.94 14.71 -4.52
C VAL A 7 -8.58 13.62 -5.50
N HIS A 8 -7.49 13.83 -6.20
CA HIS A 8 -6.96 12.85 -7.12
C HIS A 8 -6.22 11.77 -6.32
N TYR A 9 -6.55 10.50 -6.60
CA TYR A 9 -5.90 9.39 -5.92
C TYR A 9 -4.48 9.22 -6.47
N PRO A 10 -3.44 9.40 -5.66
CA PRO A 10 -2.06 9.42 -6.17
C PRO A 10 -1.52 8.05 -6.56
N ALA A 11 -2.21 6.97 -6.23
CA ALA A 11 -1.78 5.61 -6.51
C ALA A 11 -2.98 4.69 -6.57
N ASN A 12 -2.81 3.53 -7.18
CA ASN A 12 -3.85 2.50 -7.20
C ASN A 12 -3.75 1.68 -5.93
N TYR A 13 -4.86 1.54 -5.24
CA TYR A 13 -4.92 0.84 -3.97
C TYR A 13 -5.44 -0.58 -4.15
N GLY A 14 -4.80 -1.54 -3.55
CA GLY A 14 -5.20 -2.92 -3.62
C GLY A 14 -4.57 -3.77 -2.52
N PHE A 15 -4.49 -5.05 -2.77
CA PHE A 15 -3.88 -5.97 -1.82
C PHE A 15 -2.97 -6.97 -2.55
N ILE A 16 -2.07 -7.57 -1.79
CA ILE A 16 -1.17 -8.60 -2.31
C ILE A 16 -1.82 -9.96 -2.04
N PRO A 17 -2.14 -10.74 -3.10
CA PRO A 17 -2.71 -12.08 -2.91
C PRO A 17 -1.79 -12.98 -2.10
N LYS A 18 -2.38 -13.93 -1.38
CA LYS A 18 -1.65 -14.93 -0.58
C LYS A 18 -0.78 -14.30 0.50
N THR A 19 -1.28 -13.22 1.10
CA THR A 19 -0.68 -12.60 2.29
C THR A 19 -1.73 -12.50 3.38
N TYR A 20 -1.28 -12.44 4.64
CA TYR A 20 -2.16 -12.36 5.79
C TYR A 20 -1.47 -11.58 6.89
N CYS A 21 -2.21 -10.70 7.55
CA CYS A 21 -1.70 -9.84 8.60
C CYS A 21 -2.42 -10.07 9.92
N ASP A 22 -1.91 -9.47 10.99
CA ASP A 22 -2.48 -9.63 12.34
C ASP A 22 -3.91 -9.12 12.44
N ASP A 23 -4.29 -8.18 11.59
CA ASP A 23 -5.66 -7.66 11.52
C ASP A 23 -6.62 -8.59 10.77
N LYS A 24 -6.15 -9.78 10.36
CA LYS A 24 -6.90 -10.81 9.64
C LYS A 24 -7.25 -10.45 8.20
N ASP A 25 -6.56 -9.48 7.65
CA ASP A 25 -6.73 -9.04 6.26
C ASP A 25 -5.47 -9.26 5.45
N PRO A 26 -5.59 -9.33 4.12
CA PRO A 26 -4.40 -9.33 3.25
C PRO A 26 -3.60 -8.05 3.42
N LEU A 27 -2.32 -8.12 3.05
CA LEU A 27 -1.46 -6.95 3.11
C LEU A 27 -1.82 -5.95 2.01
N ASP A 28 -2.06 -4.71 2.38
CA ASP A 28 -2.43 -3.65 1.46
C ASP A 28 -1.22 -3.12 0.69
N ILE A 29 -1.47 -2.68 -0.53
CA ILE A 29 -0.44 -2.15 -1.41
C ILE A 29 -0.94 -0.91 -2.14
N LEU A 30 -0.04 0.06 -2.31
CA LEU A 30 -0.24 1.25 -3.12
C LEU A 30 0.66 1.12 -4.33
N VAL A 31 0.08 1.04 -5.53
CA VAL A 31 0.85 0.92 -6.76
C VAL A 31 0.85 2.24 -7.51
N ILE A 32 2.02 2.83 -7.63
CA ILE A 32 2.20 4.07 -8.38
C ILE A 32 2.31 3.72 -9.86
N CYS A 33 1.45 4.28 -10.66
CA CYS A 33 1.51 4.15 -12.11
C CYS A 33 0.91 5.38 -12.78
N SER A 34 1.21 5.56 -14.05
CA SER A 34 0.82 6.75 -14.79
C SER A 34 -0.65 6.77 -15.20
N ILE A 35 -1.33 5.64 -15.10
CA ILE A 35 -2.75 5.54 -15.46
C ILE A 35 -3.52 4.84 -14.36
N ASP A 36 -4.82 5.12 -14.29
CA ASP A 36 -5.72 4.38 -13.42
C ASP A 36 -5.98 3.00 -14.03
N VAL A 37 -6.10 1.99 -13.18
CA VAL A 37 -6.38 0.64 -13.62
C VAL A 37 -7.78 0.23 -13.19
N ASP A 38 -8.38 -0.67 -13.94
CA ASP A 38 -9.71 -1.19 -13.65
C ASP A 38 -9.69 -2.04 -12.37
N PRO A 39 -10.79 -2.02 -11.59
CA PRO A 39 -10.92 -2.91 -10.44
C PRO A 39 -10.74 -4.38 -10.84
N LEU A 40 -10.24 -5.18 -9.92
CA LEU A 40 -9.99 -6.61 -10.11
C LEU A 40 -8.88 -6.93 -11.11
N CYS A 41 -8.11 -5.93 -11.50
CA CYS A 41 -6.96 -6.11 -12.36
C CYS A 41 -5.76 -6.59 -11.55
N LEU A 42 -4.97 -7.49 -12.14
CA LEU A 42 -3.70 -7.91 -11.56
C LEU A 42 -2.58 -7.05 -12.16
N ILE A 43 -1.80 -6.42 -11.29
CA ILE A 43 -0.71 -5.57 -11.72
C ILE A 43 0.59 -6.12 -11.15
N GLU A 44 1.50 -6.50 -12.03
CA GLU A 44 2.84 -6.87 -11.62
C GLU A 44 3.55 -5.61 -11.14
N SER A 45 4.05 -5.65 -9.91
CA SER A 45 4.57 -4.47 -9.24
C SER A 45 5.92 -4.73 -8.60
N LYS A 46 6.73 -3.67 -8.56
CA LYS A 46 8.03 -3.72 -7.88
C LYS A 46 7.91 -2.95 -6.57
N VAL A 47 8.18 -3.64 -5.47
CA VAL A 47 8.13 -3.04 -4.12
C VAL A 47 9.29 -2.07 -3.95
N ILE A 48 8.99 -0.85 -3.49
CA ILE A 48 10.00 0.18 -3.27
C ILE A 48 10.04 0.72 -1.84
N GLY A 49 9.02 0.43 -1.05
CA GLY A 49 9.00 0.90 0.33
C GLY A 49 7.71 0.55 1.04
N VAL A 50 7.55 1.12 2.22
CA VAL A 50 6.36 0.91 3.06
C VAL A 50 6.01 2.20 3.78
N MET A 51 4.71 2.44 3.91
CA MET A 51 4.18 3.52 4.72
C MET A 51 3.62 2.92 6.00
N HIS A 52 4.22 3.30 7.13
CA HIS A 52 3.70 2.89 8.44
C HIS A 52 2.58 3.82 8.85
N MET A 53 1.43 3.26 9.19
CA MET A 53 0.34 4.05 9.71
C MET A 53 -0.39 3.29 10.81
N ILE A 54 -1.11 4.03 11.63
CA ILE A 54 -1.93 3.50 12.70
C ILE A 54 -3.37 3.94 12.42
N ASP A 55 -4.27 2.97 12.34
CA ASP A 55 -5.69 3.19 12.09
C ASP A 55 -6.47 2.63 13.29
N ASP A 56 -7.15 3.51 14.03
CA ASP A 56 -7.89 3.13 15.24
C ASP A 56 -7.04 2.31 16.22
N ASP A 57 -5.83 2.79 16.50
CA ASP A 57 -4.85 2.17 17.41
C ASP A 57 -4.27 0.85 16.93
N GLU A 58 -4.57 0.44 15.69
CA GLU A 58 -3.98 -0.76 15.10
C GLU A 58 -2.95 -0.40 14.03
N GLN A 59 -1.87 -1.14 14.00
CA GLN A 59 -0.86 -0.97 12.98
C GLN A 59 -1.42 -1.43 11.63
N ASP A 60 -1.32 -0.58 10.63
CA ASP A 60 -1.89 -0.81 9.31
C ASP A 60 -0.91 -0.34 8.23
N ASP A 61 0.10 -1.15 7.98
CA ASP A 61 1.14 -0.82 7.02
C ASP A 61 0.65 -0.96 5.58
N LYS A 62 1.08 -0.04 4.74
CA LYS A 62 0.78 -0.07 3.30
C LYS A 62 2.08 -0.21 2.53
N ILE A 63 2.22 -1.26 1.76
CA ILE A 63 3.36 -1.43 0.87
C ILE A 63 3.26 -0.41 -0.26
N VAL A 64 4.39 0.19 -0.62
CA VAL A 64 4.46 1.13 -1.74
C VAL A 64 5.24 0.46 -2.86
N ALA A 65 4.67 0.45 -4.04
CA ALA A 65 5.26 -0.19 -5.21
C ALA A 65 5.04 0.65 -6.46
N VAL A 66 5.76 0.33 -7.51
CA VAL A 66 5.56 0.93 -8.84
C VAL A 66 5.16 -0.15 -9.82
N ALA A 67 4.34 0.20 -10.80
CA ALA A 67 3.92 -0.74 -11.83
C ALA A 67 5.15 -1.16 -12.65
N ASN A 68 5.41 -2.46 -12.72
CA ASN A 68 6.64 -2.98 -13.30
C ASN A 68 6.73 -2.73 -14.81
N ASN A 69 5.61 -2.65 -15.49
CA ASN A 69 5.53 -2.44 -16.93
C ASN A 69 5.31 -0.99 -17.34
N ASP A 70 5.31 -0.06 -16.40
CA ASP A 70 5.08 1.36 -16.67
C ASP A 70 6.41 2.10 -16.73
N MET A 71 6.82 2.49 -17.93
CA MET A 71 8.12 3.13 -18.14
C MET A 71 8.24 4.49 -17.42
N ALA A 72 7.11 5.12 -17.10
CA ALA A 72 7.13 6.39 -16.37
C ALA A 72 7.63 6.22 -14.93
N VAL A 73 7.52 5.05 -14.35
CA VAL A 73 7.84 4.82 -12.93
C VAL A 73 8.73 3.61 -12.67
N ASN A 74 8.86 2.68 -13.62
CA ASN A 74 9.53 1.40 -13.35
C ASN A 74 11.04 1.52 -13.13
N TYR A 75 11.64 2.68 -13.37
CA TYR A 75 13.05 2.94 -13.06
C TYR A 75 13.29 3.19 -11.58
N ILE A 76 12.24 3.42 -10.81
CA ILE A 76 12.34 3.70 -9.37
C ILE A 76 12.56 2.38 -8.62
N ASN A 77 13.60 2.32 -7.80
CA ASN A 77 13.96 1.12 -7.06
C ASN A 77 13.75 1.23 -5.57
N ASP A 78 13.69 2.44 -5.03
CA ASP A 78 13.47 2.67 -3.61
C ASP A 78 12.62 3.92 -3.42
N ILE A 79 11.88 3.95 -2.32
CA ILE A 79 10.98 5.08 -2.03
C ILE A 79 11.72 6.41 -1.94
N SER A 80 13.00 6.39 -1.58
CA SER A 80 13.82 7.60 -1.55
C SER A 80 14.00 8.25 -2.91
N GLU A 81 13.75 7.51 -3.99
CA GLU A 81 13.85 8.04 -5.37
C GLU A 81 12.57 8.72 -5.84
N LEU A 82 11.49 8.62 -5.08
CA LEU A 82 10.25 9.33 -5.41
C LEU A 82 10.44 10.82 -5.22
N PRO A 83 9.78 11.65 -6.06
CA PRO A 83 9.73 13.08 -5.78
C PRO A 83 9.16 13.32 -4.38
N PRO A 84 9.76 14.23 -3.59
CA PRO A 84 9.25 14.49 -2.23
C PRO A 84 7.77 14.83 -2.18
N HIS A 85 7.27 15.50 -3.21
CA HIS A 85 5.87 15.86 -3.31
C HIS A 85 4.94 14.64 -3.36
N THR A 86 5.37 13.56 -4.01
CA THR A 86 4.60 12.32 -4.09
C THR A 86 4.39 11.74 -2.70
N VAL A 87 5.42 11.70 -1.88
CA VAL A 87 5.34 11.20 -0.51
C VAL A 87 4.38 12.07 0.32
N VAL A 88 4.47 13.38 0.18
CA VAL A 88 3.58 14.33 0.86
C VAL A 88 2.12 14.08 0.45
N GLU A 89 1.87 13.86 -0.84
CA GLU A 89 0.52 13.59 -1.35
C GLU A 89 -0.04 12.28 -0.79
N LEU A 90 0.76 11.23 -0.74
CA LEU A 90 0.34 9.94 -0.18
C LEU A 90 -0.06 10.09 1.30
N ARG A 91 0.78 10.77 2.08
CA ARG A 91 0.51 11.02 3.49
C ARG A 91 -0.79 11.80 3.67
N ARG A 92 -0.90 12.91 2.96
CA ARG A 92 -2.08 13.79 3.05
C ARG A 92 -3.34 13.07 2.63
N PHE A 93 -3.27 12.26 1.57
CA PHE A 93 -4.42 11.53 1.09
C PHE A 93 -5.01 10.64 2.19
N PHE A 94 -4.17 9.85 2.87
CA PHE A 94 -4.66 8.94 3.90
C PHE A 94 -5.12 9.66 5.15
N GLU A 95 -4.45 10.69 5.56
CA GLU A 95 -4.86 11.48 6.71
C GLU A 95 -6.22 12.15 6.47
N ASP A 96 -6.39 12.78 5.31
CA ASP A 96 -7.63 13.48 4.98
C ASP A 96 -8.78 12.50 4.71
N TYR A 97 -8.50 11.42 4.02
CA TYR A 97 -9.51 10.43 3.68
C TYR A 97 -10.13 9.79 4.93
N LYS A 98 -9.31 9.38 5.88
CA LYS A 98 -9.79 8.77 7.11
C LYS A 98 -10.49 9.77 8.02
N LYS A 99 -10.09 11.02 7.95
CA LYS A 99 -10.75 12.10 8.67
C LYS A 99 -12.20 12.25 8.23
N LEU A 100 -12.49 12.08 6.95
CA LEU A 100 -13.84 12.12 6.43
C LEU A 100 -14.68 10.94 6.93
N GLU A 101 -14.06 9.84 7.31
CA GLU A 101 -14.74 8.68 7.87
C GLU A 101 -14.81 8.73 9.39
N HIS A 102 -14.47 9.85 10.01
CA HIS A 102 -14.42 10.04 11.47
C HIS A 102 -13.48 9.05 12.17
N LYS A 103 -12.47 8.56 11.46
CA LYS A 103 -11.46 7.69 12.03
C LYS A 103 -10.18 8.46 12.28
N GLN A 104 -9.48 8.08 13.33
CA GLN A 104 -8.15 8.62 13.59
C GLN A 104 -7.12 7.78 12.86
N VAL A 105 -6.37 8.42 12.00
CA VAL A 105 -5.24 7.80 11.29
C VAL A 105 -4.01 8.64 11.53
N ILE A 106 -2.95 7.96 11.92
CA ILE A 106 -1.64 8.60 12.06
C ILE A 106 -0.72 7.95 11.04
N VAL A 107 -0.25 8.73 10.09
CA VAL A 107 0.80 8.28 9.19
C VAL A 107 2.12 8.60 9.86
N GLU A 108 2.86 7.57 10.25
CA GLU A 108 4.08 7.75 11.02
C GLU A 108 5.28 8.06 10.13
N GLN A 109 5.67 7.11 9.31
CA GLN A 109 6.88 7.27 8.50
C GLN A 109 6.84 6.39 7.26
N PHE A 110 7.68 6.74 6.31
CA PHE A 110 7.94 5.93 5.12
C PHE A 110 9.32 5.31 5.27
N LEU A 111 9.42 4.02 5.03
CA LEU A 111 10.69 3.30 5.08
C LEU A 111 10.98 2.66 3.71
N GLY A 112 12.23 2.28 3.51
CA GLY A 112 12.70 1.79 2.23
C GLY A 112 12.29 0.37 1.88
N LYS A 113 12.77 -0.08 0.73
CA LYS A 113 12.39 -1.38 0.18
C LYS A 113 12.78 -2.56 1.07
N GLU A 114 13.88 -2.45 1.80
CA GLU A 114 14.34 -3.56 2.65
C GLU A 114 13.35 -3.85 3.76
N GLU A 115 12.87 -2.82 4.43
CA GLU A 115 11.83 -2.98 5.44
C GLU A 115 10.52 -3.48 4.82
N ALA A 116 10.20 -2.99 3.63
CA ALA A 116 9.00 -3.44 2.91
C ALA A 116 9.08 -4.92 2.57
N TYR A 117 10.23 -5.40 2.08
CA TYR A 117 10.41 -6.82 1.77
C TYR A 117 10.25 -7.69 3.00
N LYS A 118 10.75 -7.23 4.14
CA LYS A 118 10.61 -7.95 5.40
C LYS A 118 9.13 -8.12 5.75
N ILE A 119 8.36 -7.06 5.65
CA ILE A 119 6.92 -7.07 5.94
C ILE A 119 6.17 -7.99 4.98
N VAL A 120 6.48 -7.91 3.68
CA VAL A 120 5.87 -8.79 2.68
C VAL A 120 6.17 -10.25 2.99
N ASN A 121 7.43 -10.57 3.30
CA ASN A 121 7.81 -11.95 3.59
C ASN A 121 7.13 -12.47 4.84
N GLU A 122 7.00 -11.66 5.89
CA GLU A 122 6.26 -12.04 7.10
C GLU A 122 4.80 -12.32 6.80
N ALA A 123 4.18 -11.50 5.94
CA ALA A 123 2.78 -11.67 5.57
C ALA A 123 2.57 -12.94 4.72
N VAL A 124 3.50 -13.25 3.84
CA VAL A 124 3.46 -14.49 3.05
C VAL A 124 3.60 -15.70 3.97
N GLU A 125 4.55 -15.67 4.89
CA GLU A 125 4.75 -16.77 5.85
C GLU A 125 3.52 -16.98 6.72
N LEU A 126 2.91 -15.92 7.18
CA LEU A 126 1.71 -16.02 8.01
C LEU A 126 0.55 -16.63 7.21
N TYR A 127 0.41 -16.23 5.94
CA TYR A 127 -0.59 -16.83 5.07
C TYR A 127 -0.38 -18.35 4.94
N GLU A 128 0.86 -18.78 4.70
CA GLU A 128 1.17 -20.20 4.54
C GLU A 128 0.82 -21.01 5.80
N LYS A 129 1.02 -20.42 6.98
CA LYS A 129 0.65 -21.06 8.24
C LYS A 129 -0.85 -21.14 8.45
N MET A 130 -1.60 -20.15 7.97
CA MET A 130 -3.01 -19.99 8.27
C MET A 130 -3.94 -20.43 7.13
N LYS A 131 -3.39 -20.72 5.96
CA LYS A 131 -4.21 -20.93 4.74
C LYS A 131 -5.27 -22.02 4.89
N ASP A 132 -4.97 -23.10 5.60
CA ASP A 132 -5.93 -24.19 5.78
C ASP A 132 -7.13 -23.74 6.64
N SER A 133 -6.90 -22.85 7.58
CA SER A 133 -7.95 -22.27 8.40
C SER A 133 -8.76 -21.22 7.63
N LEU A 134 -8.12 -20.51 6.69
CA LEU A 134 -8.76 -19.46 5.91
C LEU A 134 -9.68 -20.02 4.82
N ILE A 135 -9.40 -21.21 4.33
CA ILE A 135 -10.18 -21.87 3.26
C ILE A 135 -11.50 -22.46 3.81
N LYS A 136 -11.55 -22.69 5.09
CA LYS A 136 -12.77 -23.23 5.72
C LYS A 136 -13.84 -22.16 5.97
#